data_fee8072f1886dfb8da7cab9c385d0651
#
_entry.id   fee8072f1886dfb8da7cab9c385d0651
#
_cell.length_a   1.000
_cell.length_b   1.000
_cell.length_c   1.000
_cell.angle_alpha   90.00
_cell.angle_beta   90.00
_cell.angle_gamma   90.00
#
_symmetry.space_group_name_H-M   'P 1'
#
loop_
_entity.id
_entity.type
_entity.pdbx_description
1 polymer ?
#
loop_
_entity_poly.entity_id
_entity_poly.type
_entity_poly.pdbx_seq_one_letter_code
_entity_poly.pdbx_strand_id
1 'polypeptide(L)'
;RFNDRYNTTFIDTGSPHLIRKYENIDKIDVVKEARELKKKHSEYTHGLNINFCEISDSEFKLRTYERGVEDETLSCGTGAVASAIFLKDLALVDNIKIDILMKGGLLTVDFIIKETTYSEIWLTGSVNMVFRGVYNNFD
;
A
#
# COMPACT_ATOMS: atom_id res chain seq x y z
N ARG A 1 -2.33 8.19 -13.12
CA ARG A 1 -3.44 8.04 -12.14
C ARG A 1 -4.72 7.77 -12.92
N PHE A 2 -5.34 6.63 -12.68
CA PHE A 2 -6.64 6.29 -13.25
C PHE A 2 -7.61 6.12 -12.09
N ASN A 3 -8.73 6.87 -12.14
CA ASN A 3 -9.85 6.67 -11.24
C ASN A 3 -10.93 5.99 -12.07
N ASP A 4 -11.19 4.72 -11.81
CA ASP A 4 -12.16 3.96 -12.56
C ASP A 4 -13.54 3.95 -11.88
N ARG A 5 -14.55 3.46 -12.61
CA ARG A 5 -15.93 3.30 -12.11
C ARG A 5 -16.07 2.33 -10.93
N TYR A 6 -14.98 1.70 -10.48
CA TYR A 6 -14.95 0.73 -9.39
C TYR A 6 -14.37 1.30 -8.08
N ASN A 7 -14.20 2.62 -7.99
CA ASN A 7 -13.61 3.30 -6.83
C ASN A 7 -12.17 2.83 -6.55
N THR A 8 -11.41 2.61 -7.62
CA THR A 8 -10.01 2.21 -7.60
C THR A 8 -9.12 3.32 -8.15
N THR A 9 -7.91 3.43 -7.63
CA THR A 9 -6.88 4.36 -8.11
C THR A 9 -5.60 3.58 -8.34
N PHE A 10 -4.95 3.86 -9.45
CA PHE A 10 -3.64 3.31 -9.78
C PHE A 10 -2.54 4.32 -9.44
N ILE A 11 -1.54 3.89 -8.68
CA ILE A 11 -0.34 4.67 -8.35
C ILE A 11 0.89 3.79 -8.53
N ASP A 12 1.88 4.28 -9.29
CA ASP A 12 3.17 3.65 -9.44
C ASP A 12 4.22 4.41 -8.62
N THR A 13 4.82 3.74 -7.66
CA THR A 13 5.90 4.23 -6.79
C THR A 13 7.24 3.53 -7.09
N GLY A 14 7.45 3.09 -8.33
CA GLY A 14 8.49 2.15 -8.73
C GLY A 14 8.01 0.69 -8.65
N SER A 15 6.83 0.49 -8.14
CA SER A 15 6.04 -0.75 -8.16
C SER A 15 4.58 -0.38 -8.38
N PRO A 16 3.85 -1.09 -9.25
CA PRO A 16 2.48 -0.76 -9.57
C PRO A 16 1.52 -1.17 -8.45
N HIS A 17 0.73 -0.22 -7.98
CA HIS A 17 -0.27 -0.39 -6.94
C HIS A 17 -1.66 0.00 -7.42
N LEU A 18 -2.63 -0.90 -7.26
CA LEU A 18 -4.05 -0.59 -7.35
C LEU A 18 -4.58 -0.42 -5.93
N ILE A 19 -5.21 0.70 -5.64
CA ILE A 19 -5.74 1.02 -4.32
C ILE A 19 -7.26 1.07 -4.42
N ARG A 20 -7.93 0.37 -3.50
CA ARG A 20 -9.38 0.34 -3.42
C ARG A 20 -9.86 0.60 -2.00
N LYS A 21 -10.79 1.57 -1.87
CA LYS A 21 -11.42 1.91 -0.59
C LYS A 21 -12.56 0.95 -0.28
N TYR A 22 -12.63 0.55 1.00
CA TYR A 22 -13.72 -0.23 1.60
C TYR A 22 -14.21 0.44 2.89
N GLU A 23 -15.42 0.12 3.31
CA GLU A 23 -15.97 0.57 4.60
C GLU A 23 -15.40 -0.25 5.76
N ASN A 24 -15.07 -1.51 5.53
CA ASN A 24 -14.50 -2.40 6.55
C ASN A 24 -13.62 -3.45 5.87
N ILE A 25 -12.29 -3.29 5.95
CA ILE A 25 -11.35 -4.21 5.33
C ILE A 25 -11.13 -5.49 6.13
N ASP A 26 -11.55 -5.52 7.40
CA ASP A 26 -11.40 -6.73 8.23
C ASP A 26 -12.37 -7.85 7.80
N LYS A 27 -13.45 -7.48 7.09
CA LYS A 27 -14.48 -8.41 6.62
C LYS A 27 -14.21 -8.97 5.22
N ILE A 28 -13.19 -8.50 4.51
CA ILE A 28 -12.92 -8.97 3.14
C ILE A 28 -11.98 -10.16 3.13
N ASP A 29 -12.20 -11.05 2.16
CA ASP A 29 -11.23 -12.06 1.74
C ASP A 29 -10.26 -11.39 0.74
N VAL A 30 -9.10 -10.96 1.26
CA VAL A 30 -8.10 -10.19 0.49
C VAL A 30 -7.65 -10.95 -0.76
N VAL A 31 -7.40 -12.26 -0.64
CA VAL A 31 -6.89 -13.06 -1.76
C VAL A 31 -7.94 -13.19 -2.87
N LYS A 32 -9.18 -13.48 -2.49
CA LYS A 32 -10.29 -13.60 -3.44
C LYS A 32 -10.56 -12.29 -4.16
N GLU A 33 -10.71 -11.20 -3.40
CA GLU A 33 -10.97 -9.86 -3.94
C GLU A 33 -9.83 -9.37 -4.85
N ALA A 34 -8.58 -9.60 -4.45
CA ALA A 34 -7.42 -9.23 -5.25
C ALA A 34 -7.37 -9.99 -6.58
N ARG A 35 -7.65 -11.29 -6.58
CA ARG A 35 -7.71 -12.09 -7.81
C ARG A 35 -8.80 -11.63 -8.77
N GLU A 36 -9.94 -11.21 -8.24
CA GLU A 36 -11.02 -10.65 -9.06
C GLU A 36 -10.62 -9.29 -9.66
N LEU A 37 -9.98 -8.41 -8.87
CA LEU A 37 -9.47 -7.14 -9.35
C LEU A 37 -8.37 -7.32 -10.41
N LYS A 38 -7.44 -8.23 -10.20
CA LYS A 38 -6.39 -8.55 -11.20
C LYS A 38 -7.00 -9.02 -12.54
N LYS A 39 -8.08 -9.80 -12.52
CA LYS A 39 -8.77 -10.21 -13.75
C LYS A 39 -9.41 -9.02 -14.48
N LYS A 40 -9.96 -8.05 -13.74
CA LYS A 40 -10.57 -6.83 -14.31
C LYS A 40 -9.54 -5.85 -14.87
N HIS A 41 -8.31 -5.93 -14.39
CA HIS A 41 -7.18 -5.09 -14.78
C HIS A 41 -6.06 -5.92 -15.43
N SER A 42 -6.46 -6.82 -16.35
CA SER A 42 -5.55 -7.75 -17.04
C SER A 42 -4.55 -7.07 -17.98
N GLU A 43 -4.73 -5.78 -18.28
CA GLU A 43 -3.79 -4.94 -19.01
C GLU A 43 -2.44 -4.80 -18.30
N TYR A 44 -2.39 -4.98 -16.98
CA TYR A 44 -1.14 -4.97 -16.20
C TYR A 44 -0.47 -6.35 -16.21
N THR A 45 0.12 -6.71 -17.34
CA THR A 45 0.72 -8.05 -17.60
C THR A 45 1.86 -8.42 -16.65
N HIS A 46 2.55 -7.41 -16.08
CA HIS A 46 3.63 -7.61 -15.10
C HIS A 46 3.14 -7.78 -13.67
N GLY A 47 1.81 -7.85 -13.48
CA GLY A 47 1.15 -7.99 -12.20
C GLY A 47 1.02 -6.69 -11.42
N LEU A 48 0.13 -6.71 -10.43
CA LEU A 48 -0.24 -5.59 -9.57
C LEU A 48 -0.13 -6.00 -8.11
N ASN A 49 0.30 -5.06 -7.27
CA ASN A 49 -0.01 -5.06 -5.85
C ASN A 49 -1.42 -4.48 -5.66
N ILE A 50 -2.26 -5.14 -4.89
CA ILE A 50 -3.62 -4.68 -4.62
C ILE A 50 -3.70 -4.26 -3.15
N ASN A 51 -4.09 -3.01 -2.94
CA ASN A 51 -4.18 -2.40 -1.63
C ASN A 51 -5.65 -2.12 -1.30
N PHE A 52 -6.11 -2.68 -0.19
CA PHE A 52 -7.45 -2.47 0.34
C PHE A 52 -7.34 -1.51 1.52
N CYS A 53 -7.96 -0.35 1.43
CA CYS A 53 -7.88 0.67 2.45
C CYS A 53 -9.23 0.96 3.10
N GLU A 54 -9.20 1.19 4.41
CA GLU A 54 -10.29 1.70 5.21
C GLU A 54 -9.86 3.02 5.84
N ILE A 55 -10.74 3.99 5.76
CA ILE A 55 -10.50 5.33 6.29
C ILE A 55 -11.60 5.63 7.29
N SER A 56 -11.22 5.84 8.52
CA SER A 56 -12.09 6.35 9.57
C SER A 56 -11.58 7.70 10.08
N ASP A 57 -12.36 8.39 10.94
CA ASP A 57 -11.99 9.70 11.48
C ASP A 57 -10.70 9.67 12.32
N SER A 58 -10.29 8.52 12.80
CA SER A 58 -9.15 8.35 13.70
C SER A 58 -8.06 7.43 13.18
N GLU A 59 -8.28 6.68 12.13
CA GLU A 59 -7.38 5.60 11.72
C GLU A 59 -7.43 5.34 10.22
N PHE A 60 -6.26 5.09 9.64
CA PHE A 60 -6.11 4.60 8.29
C PHE A 60 -5.54 3.18 8.32
N LYS A 61 -6.33 2.21 7.85
CA LYS A 61 -5.95 0.80 7.78
C LYS A 61 -5.65 0.39 6.36
N LEU A 62 -4.67 -0.49 6.19
CA LEU A 62 -4.26 -1.03 4.90
C LEU A 62 -4.00 -2.52 4.96
N ARG A 63 -4.56 -3.27 4.02
CA ARG A 63 -4.24 -4.68 3.76
C ARG A 63 -3.79 -4.82 2.31
N THR A 64 -2.70 -5.57 2.09
CA THR A 64 -2.08 -5.67 0.76
C THR A 64 -1.96 -7.12 0.32
N TYR A 65 -2.46 -7.38 -0.90
CA TYR A 65 -2.11 -8.56 -1.68
C TYR A 65 -0.90 -8.21 -2.55
N GLU A 66 0.20 -8.91 -2.35
CA GLU A 66 1.48 -8.51 -2.91
C GLU A 66 1.85 -9.32 -4.16
N ARG A 67 2.25 -8.61 -5.20
CA ARG A 67 2.77 -9.16 -6.44
C ARG A 67 4.03 -9.98 -6.17
N GLY A 68 4.09 -11.19 -6.73
CA GLY A 68 5.22 -12.10 -6.56
C GLY A 68 5.09 -13.01 -5.34
N VAL A 69 4.44 -12.57 -4.26
CA VAL A 69 4.00 -13.42 -3.15
C VAL A 69 2.68 -14.10 -3.50
N GLU A 70 1.80 -13.38 -4.22
CA GLU A 70 0.47 -13.82 -4.65
C GLU A 70 -0.45 -14.21 -3.48
N ASP A 71 -0.24 -13.54 -2.34
CA ASP A 71 -0.99 -13.69 -1.11
C ASP A 71 -1.02 -12.37 -0.32
N GLU A 72 -1.81 -12.31 0.76
CA GLU A 72 -1.79 -11.19 1.70
C GLU A 72 -0.49 -11.19 2.50
N THR A 73 0.18 -10.04 2.56
CA THR A 73 1.39 -9.85 3.37
C THR A 73 1.08 -9.06 4.64
N LEU A 74 1.97 -9.18 5.63
CA LEU A 74 1.85 -8.45 6.88
C LEU A 74 2.10 -6.95 6.71
N SER A 75 2.94 -6.58 5.75
CA SER A 75 3.31 -5.19 5.48
C SER A 75 3.86 -5.04 4.07
N CYS A 76 3.53 -3.91 3.42
CA CYS A 76 4.05 -3.53 2.10
C CYS A 76 4.42 -2.05 2.13
N GLY A 77 5.72 -1.75 2.15
CA GLY A 77 6.22 -0.37 2.27
C GLY A 77 5.81 0.51 1.08
N THR A 78 5.99 0.03 -0.15
CA THR A 78 5.59 0.76 -1.37
C THR A 78 4.08 0.92 -1.47
N GLY A 79 3.31 -0.05 -0.96
CA GLY A 79 1.86 0.03 -0.82
C GLY A 79 1.42 1.09 0.18
N ALA A 80 2.13 1.23 1.30
CA ALA A 80 1.88 2.29 2.27
C ALA A 80 2.14 3.68 1.66
N VAL A 81 3.26 3.85 0.94
CA VAL A 81 3.58 5.10 0.22
C VAL A 81 2.51 5.44 -0.82
N ALA A 82 2.13 4.48 -1.67
CA ALA A 82 1.09 4.69 -2.67
C ALA A 82 -0.25 5.09 -2.03
N SER A 83 -0.60 4.44 -0.91
CA SER A 83 -1.84 4.72 -0.19
C SER A 83 -1.83 6.08 0.52
N ALA A 84 -0.69 6.52 1.05
CA ALA A 84 -0.53 7.85 1.62
C ALA A 84 -0.73 8.95 0.55
N ILE A 85 -0.14 8.77 -0.63
CA ILE A 85 -0.34 9.68 -1.78
C ILE A 85 -1.82 9.70 -2.19
N PHE A 86 -2.47 8.54 -2.25
CA PHE A 86 -3.90 8.43 -2.55
C PHE A 86 -4.77 9.24 -1.58
N LEU A 87 -4.51 9.12 -0.27
CA LEU A 87 -5.22 9.87 0.76
C LEU A 87 -5.07 11.38 0.58
N LYS A 88 -3.85 11.81 0.33
CA LYS A 88 -3.54 13.24 0.14
C LYS A 88 -4.16 13.80 -1.12
N ASP A 89 -4.12 13.06 -2.22
CA ASP A 89 -4.73 13.45 -3.50
C ASP A 89 -6.24 13.61 -3.43
N LEU A 90 -6.90 12.82 -2.59
CA LEU A 90 -8.34 12.92 -2.35
C LEU A 90 -8.71 13.97 -1.29
N ALA A 91 -7.73 14.71 -0.76
CA ALA A 91 -7.92 15.66 0.33
C ALA A 91 -8.60 15.03 1.58
N LEU A 92 -8.36 13.74 1.81
CA LEU A 92 -8.90 13.02 2.97
C LEU A 92 -8.03 13.22 4.22
N VAL A 93 -6.82 13.75 4.04
CA VAL A 93 -5.90 14.13 5.11
C VAL A 93 -5.22 15.46 4.78
N ASP A 94 -5.07 16.33 5.79
CA ASP A 94 -4.37 17.59 5.66
C ASP A 94 -2.87 17.44 5.93
N ASN A 95 -2.50 16.48 6.75
CA ASN A 95 -1.13 16.22 7.15
C ASN A 95 -0.28 15.68 5.98
N ILE A 96 1.01 16.01 6.04
CA ILE A 96 2.06 15.44 5.18
C ILE A 96 2.73 14.21 5.82
N LYS A 97 2.42 13.95 7.08
CA LYS A 97 2.83 12.78 7.84
C LYS A 97 1.60 11.94 8.16
N ILE A 98 1.56 10.72 7.63
CA ILE A 98 0.38 9.87 7.62
C ILE A 98 0.74 8.53 8.23
N ASP A 99 0.03 8.19 9.29
CA ASP A 99 0.14 6.90 9.95
C ASP A 99 -0.82 5.88 9.29
N ILE A 100 -0.29 4.70 9.01
CA ILE A 100 -0.99 3.63 8.29
C ILE A 100 -0.87 2.35 9.10
N LEU A 101 -1.99 1.87 9.62
CA LEU A 101 -2.04 0.60 10.33
C LEU A 101 -2.14 -0.56 9.34
N MET A 102 -1.14 -1.42 9.37
CA MET A 102 -1.10 -2.67 8.61
C MET A 102 -1.16 -3.87 9.56
N LYS A 103 -1.38 -5.05 9.02
CA LYS A 103 -1.44 -6.30 9.80
C LYS A 103 -0.17 -6.58 10.61
N GLY A 104 1.00 -6.17 10.07
CA GLY A 104 2.31 -6.32 10.71
C GLY A 104 2.69 -5.18 11.66
N GLY A 105 1.89 -4.12 11.75
CA GLY A 105 2.14 -2.96 12.61
C GLY A 105 1.95 -1.62 11.91
N LEU A 106 2.31 -0.57 12.62
CA LEU A 106 2.19 0.80 12.17
C LEU A 106 3.37 1.18 11.26
N LEU A 107 3.05 1.74 10.09
CA LEU A 107 3.98 2.46 9.24
C LEU A 107 3.61 3.94 9.19
N THR A 108 4.60 4.80 9.14
CA THR A 108 4.42 6.23 8.95
C THR A 108 5.05 6.63 7.62
N VAL A 109 4.30 7.34 6.80
CA VAL A 109 4.78 7.92 5.55
C VAL A 109 4.76 9.43 5.68
N ASP A 110 5.86 10.09 5.36
CA ASP A 110 5.92 11.54 5.23
C ASP A 110 6.57 11.95 3.91
N PHE A 111 6.23 13.15 3.41
CA PHE A 111 6.69 13.66 2.13
C PHE A 111 6.56 15.18 2.04
N ILE A 112 7.31 15.75 1.09
CA ILE A 112 7.16 17.15 0.69
C ILE A 112 6.34 17.22 -0.60
N ILE A 113 5.39 18.16 -0.64
CA ILE A 113 4.58 18.42 -1.83
C ILE A 113 4.96 19.82 -2.38
N LYS A 114 5.33 19.84 -3.66
CA LYS A 114 5.50 21.07 -4.44
C LYS A 114 4.61 21.00 -5.65
N GLU A 115 3.61 21.87 -5.73
CA GLU A 115 2.57 21.83 -6.76
C GLU A 115 1.86 20.46 -6.80
N THR A 116 2.16 19.63 -7.80
CA THR A 116 1.61 18.28 -7.97
C THR A 116 2.66 17.18 -7.79
N THR A 117 3.87 17.54 -7.31
CA THR A 117 5.00 16.62 -7.20
C THR A 117 5.25 16.25 -5.75
N TYR A 118 5.30 14.95 -5.49
CA TYR A 118 5.73 14.36 -4.21
C TYR A 118 7.23 14.11 -4.25
N SER A 119 7.95 14.59 -3.24
CA SER A 119 9.40 14.45 -3.10
C SER A 119 9.78 14.19 -1.65
N GLU A 120 11.04 13.78 -1.44
CA GLU A 120 11.55 13.47 -0.10
C GLU A 120 10.61 12.56 0.69
N ILE A 121 10.24 11.44 0.05
CA ILE A 121 9.30 10.49 0.63
C ILE A 121 10.04 9.60 1.61
N TRP A 122 9.63 9.64 2.87
CA TRP A 122 10.16 8.82 3.94
C TRP A 122 9.14 7.79 4.40
N LEU A 123 9.62 6.57 4.61
CA LEU A 123 8.85 5.48 5.20
C LEU A 123 9.50 5.08 6.53
N THR A 124 8.75 5.16 7.61
CA THR A 124 9.20 4.83 8.96
C THR A 124 8.38 3.67 9.51
N GLY A 125 9.04 2.71 10.15
CA GLY A 125 8.40 1.59 10.84
C GLY A 125 9.27 1.05 11.96
N SER A 126 8.68 0.27 12.86
CA SER A 126 9.42 -0.41 13.92
C SER A 126 10.20 -1.60 13.36
N VAL A 127 11.39 -1.83 13.91
CA VAL A 127 12.24 -2.98 13.58
C VAL A 127 12.71 -3.69 14.84
N ASN A 128 12.82 -5.02 14.75
CA ASN A 128 13.35 -5.84 15.82
C ASN A 128 14.48 -6.72 15.29
N MET A 129 15.57 -6.84 16.06
CA MET A 129 16.64 -7.79 15.77
C MET A 129 16.13 -9.20 16.07
N VAL A 130 15.91 -10.02 15.05
CA VAL A 130 15.38 -11.38 15.21
C VAL A 130 16.51 -12.40 15.46
N PHE A 131 17.60 -12.30 14.68
CA PHE A 131 18.79 -13.15 14.87
C PHE A 131 20.02 -12.48 14.27
N ARG A 132 21.20 -13.00 14.61
CA ARG A 132 22.48 -12.68 13.99
C ARG A 132 23.14 -13.98 13.56
N GLY A 133 23.73 -14.00 12.38
CA GLY A 133 24.42 -15.18 11.83
C GLY A 133 25.58 -14.78 10.93
N VAL A 134 26.36 -15.79 10.55
CA VAL A 134 27.44 -15.68 9.55
C VAL A 134 27.04 -16.52 8.35
N TYR A 135 27.07 -15.91 7.18
CA TYR A 135 26.91 -16.61 5.91
C TYR A 135 28.29 -16.83 5.29
N ASN A 136 28.66 -18.10 5.06
CA ASN A 136 29.87 -18.45 4.36
C ASN A 136 29.50 -18.75 2.90
N ASN A 137 30.07 -17.99 1.97
CA ASN A 137 29.96 -18.29 0.53
C ASN A 137 30.95 -19.44 0.25
N PHE A 138 30.44 -20.58 -0.12
CA PHE A 138 31.25 -21.66 -0.66
C PHE A 138 31.13 -21.56 -2.19
N ASP A 139 32.18 -21.03 -2.84
CA ASP A 139 32.35 -21.05 -4.29
C ASP A 139 32.58 -22.49 -4.80
#